data_dc2c90bad38b6fb109f43e55560f881f
#
_entry.id   dc2c90bad38b6fb109f43e55560f881f
#
_cell.length_a   1.000
_cell.length_b   1.000
_cell.length_c   1.000
_cell.angle_alpha   90.00
_cell.angle_beta   90.00
_cell.angle_gamma   90.00
#
_symmetry.space_group_name_H-M   'P 1'
#
loop_
_entity.id
_entity.type
_entity.pdbx_description
1 polymer ?
#
loop_
_entity_poly.entity_id
_entity_poly.type
_entity_poly.pdbx_seq_one_letter_code
_entity_poly.pdbx_strand_id
1 'polypeptide(L)'
;MRGSGHNIHGQFFVDGIMHILDVYVTGEPLPHLNVSNARLTYESPKKLRGRELLQPSSRVGGSDISLSLTGPAGTQSITGQIEPPLPENFQISGQGAWGVYRDDDDDDD
;
A
#
# COMPACT_ATOMS: atom_id res chain seq x y z
N MET A 1 -3.16 5.91 -5.28
CA MET A 1 -3.06 5.45 -3.89
C MET A 1 -3.48 6.56 -2.97
N ARG A 2 -4.19 6.23 -1.93
CA ARG A 2 -4.75 7.24 -1.02
C ARG A 2 -4.85 6.66 0.37
N GLY A 3 -4.96 7.56 1.36
CA GLY A 3 -5.11 7.13 2.73
C GLY A 3 -5.83 8.15 3.57
N SER A 4 -6.42 7.69 4.66
CA SER A 4 -6.98 8.54 5.70
C SER A 4 -7.31 7.68 6.91
N GLY A 5 -7.26 8.29 8.10
CA GLY A 5 -7.55 7.55 9.31
C GLY A 5 -6.57 6.41 9.50
N HIS A 6 -7.07 5.19 9.54
CA HIS A 6 -6.24 4.02 9.77
C HIS A 6 -6.05 3.17 8.51
N ASN A 7 -6.40 3.71 7.34
CA ASN A 7 -6.38 2.91 6.12
C ASN A 7 -5.59 3.60 5.02
N ILE A 8 -4.79 2.80 4.31
CA ILE A 8 -4.14 3.22 3.09
C ILE A 8 -4.51 2.20 2.03
N HIS A 9 -4.95 2.69 0.89
CA HIS A 9 -5.44 1.84 -0.20
C HIS A 9 -4.66 2.13 -1.47
N GLY A 10 -4.17 1.09 -2.12
CA GLY A 10 -3.46 1.22 -3.38
C GLY A 10 -3.90 0.18 -4.38
N GLN A 11 -3.77 0.52 -5.66
CA GLN A 11 -4.07 -0.38 -6.75
C GLN A 11 -2.88 -0.36 -7.71
N PHE A 12 -2.42 -1.54 -8.07
CA PHE A 12 -1.25 -1.68 -8.94
C PHE A 12 -1.55 -2.67 -10.04
N PHE A 13 -1.38 -2.22 -11.26
CA PHE A 13 -1.64 -3.05 -12.44
C PHE A 13 -0.34 -3.75 -12.82
N VAL A 14 -0.30 -5.06 -12.67
CA VAL A 14 0.90 -5.85 -12.92
C VAL A 14 0.54 -6.98 -13.87
N ASP A 15 1.21 -7.02 -15.03
CA ASP A 15 1.00 -8.06 -16.04
C ASP A 15 -0.48 -8.25 -16.38
N GLY A 16 -1.20 -7.13 -16.51
CA GLY A 16 -2.60 -7.17 -16.89
C GLY A 16 -3.55 -7.50 -15.76
N ILE A 17 -3.06 -7.62 -14.53
CA ILE A 17 -3.87 -7.97 -13.37
C ILE A 17 -3.81 -6.84 -12.36
N MET A 18 -4.98 -6.43 -11.88
CA MET A 18 -5.07 -5.38 -10.88
C MET A 18 -4.86 -5.99 -9.49
N HIS A 19 -3.78 -5.60 -8.84
CA HIS A 19 -3.48 -5.99 -7.47
C HIS A 19 -3.89 -4.87 -6.53
N ILE A 20 -4.58 -5.21 -5.48
CA ILE A 20 -5.10 -4.24 -4.53
C ILE A 20 -4.41 -4.45 -3.21
N LEU A 21 -3.90 -3.36 -2.65
CA LEU A 21 -3.29 -3.38 -1.33
C LEU A 21 -4.11 -2.53 -0.39
N ASP A 22 -4.50 -3.12 0.73
CA ASP A 22 -5.13 -2.40 1.82
C ASP A 22 -4.24 -2.52 3.04
N VAL A 23 -3.86 -1.37 3.59
CA VAL A 23 -3.00 -1.31 4.76
C VAL A 23 -3.78 -0.74 5.92
N TYR A 24 -3.75 -1.43 7.04
CA TYR A 24 -4.30 -0.94 8.28
C TYR A 24 -3.17 -0.39 9.13
N VAL A 25 -3.26 0.86 9.48
CA VAL A 25 -2.24 1.58 10.24
C VAL A 25 -2.69 1.69 11.68
N THR A 26 -1.83 1.26 12.60
CA THR A 26 -2.10 1.40 14.02
C THR A 26 -1.53 2.72 14.53
N GLY A 27 -1.98 3.13 15.71
CA GLY A 27 -1.53 4.37 16.31
C GLY A 27 -2.40 5.54 15.95
N GLU A 28 -1.78 6.70 15.72
CA GLU A 28 -2.53 7.89 15.39
C GLU A 28 -3.14 7.82 14.00
N PRO A 29 -4.36 8.32 13.85
CA PRO A 29 -4.97 8.34 12.52
C PRO A 29 -4.25 9.31 11.61
N LEU A 30 -4.19 8.95 10.33
CA LEU A 30 -3.55 9.78 9.33
C LEU A 30 -4.51 10.84 8.81
N PRO A 31 -3.99 12.00 8.43
CA PRO A 31 -4.82 12.96 7.70
C PRO A 31 -5.16 12.39 6.32
N HIS A 32 -6.14 12.96 5.68
CA HIS A 32 -6.48 12.59 4.32
C HIS A 32 -5.29 12.89 3.41
N LEU A 33 -4.87 11.90 2.61
CA LEU A 33 -3.74 12.09 1.71
C LEU A 33 -3.97 11.37 0.38
N ASN A 34 -3.37 11.93 -0.65
CA ASN A 34 -3.35 11.32 -1.97
C ASN A 34 -1.91 11.11 -2.39
N VAL A 35 -1.64 9.99 -3.02
CA VAL A 35 -0.30 9.65 -3.47
C VAL A 35 -0.31 9.55 -4.99
N SER A 36 0.55 10.32 -5.62
CA SER A 36 0.76 10.25 -7.06
C SER A 36 2.09 9.56 -7.33
N ASN A 37 2.23 9.02 -8.53
CA ASN A 37 3.45 8.34 -8.96
C ASN A 37 3.88 7.25 -7.99
N ALA A 38 2.89 6.48 -7.49
CA ALA A 38 3.19 5.38 -6.61
C ALA A 38 3.94 4.30 -7.39
N ARG A 39 5.06 3.86 -6.82
CA ARG A 39 5.91 2.88 -7.46
C ARG A 39 6.06 1.66 -6.55
N LEU A 40 5.71 0.51 -7.09
CA LEU A 40 5.79 -0.76 -6.38
C LEU A 40 7.03 -1.50 -6.84
N THR A 41 7.84 -1.92 -5.88
CA THR A 41 9.00 -2.76 -6.14
C THR A 41 8.74 -4.13 -5.55
N TYR A 42 8.87 -5.17 -6.36
CA TYR A 42 8.53 -6.53 -5.96
C TYR A 42 9.43 -7.52 -6.70
N GLU A 43 9.54 -8.73 -6.16
CA GLU A 43 10.35 -9.77 -6.81
C GLU A 43 9.57 -10.50 -7.89
N SER A 44 8.32 -10.80 -7.62
CA SER A 44 7.48 -11.57 -8.53
C SER A 44 6.02 -11.26 -8.26
N PRO A 45 5.17 -11.19 -9.30
CA PRO A 45 3.75 -10.94 -9.08
C PRO A 45 3.10 -11.99 -8.18
N LYS A 46 3.63 -13.20 -8.16
CA LYS A 46 3.09 -14.26 -7.32
C LYS A 46 3.23 -13.97 -5.84
N LYS A 47 4.13 -13.04 -5.49
CA LYS A 47 4.37 -12.68 -4.09
C LYS A 47 3.48 -11.53 -3.61
N LEU A 48 2.66 -11.00 -4.50
CA LEU A 48 1.72 -9.93 -4.15
C LEU A 48 0.41 -10.55 -3.68
N ARG A 49 0.47 -11.20 -2.53
CA ARG A 49 -0.69 -11.88 -1.97
C ARG A 49 -0.54 -12.07 -0.48
N GLY A 50 -1.70 -12.26 0.18
CA GLY A 50 -1.72 -12.57 1.60
C GLY A 50 -1.48 -11.37 2.46
N ARG A 51 -1.23 -11.63 3.72
CA ARG A 51 -1.02 -10.59 4.71
C ARG A 51 0.46 -10.36 4.94
N GLU A 52 0.78 -9.10 5.15
CA GLU A 52 2.16 -8.69 5.38
C GLU A 52 2.19 -7.63 6.47
N LEU A 53 3.34 -7.49 7.10
CA LEU A 53 3.55 -6.49 8.13
C LEU A 53 4.33 -5.32 7.58
N LEU A 54 3.98 -4.13 8.03
CA LEU A 54 4.78 -2.95 7.74
C LEU A 54 6.06 -3.02 8.54
N GLN A 55 7.18 -2.78 7.87
CA GLN A 55 8.46 -2.73 8.55
C GLN A 55 8.63 -1.39 9.25
N PRO A 56 9.46 -1.33 10.30
CA PRO A 56 9.65 -0.09 11.06
C PRO A 56 10.15 1.08 10.24
N SER A 57 10.77 0.82 9.09
CA SER A 57 11.25 1.87 8.21
C SER A 57 10.13 2.56 7.43
N SER A 58 8.92 2.04 7.51
CA SER A 58 7.78 2.63 6.79
C SER A 58 7.42 3.97 7.38
N ARG A 59 7.10 4.92 6.50
CA ARG A 59 6.71 6.25 6.94
C ARG A 59 5.80 6.92 5.95
N VAL A 60 5.00 7.82 6.47
CA VAL A 60 4.18 8.72 5.68
C VAL A 60 4.60 10.12 6.13
N GLY A 61 5.07 10.92 5.21
CA GLY A 61 5.47 12.19 5.73
C GLY A 61 5.70 13.21 4.66
N GLY A 62 5.61 14.47 5.10
CA GLY A 62 5.89 15.60 4.28
C GLY A 62 5.44 15.42 2.85
N SER A 63 6.39 15.24 1.98
CA SER A 63 6.14 15.20 0.55
C SER A 63 6.10 13.80 -0.04
N ASP A 64 6.43 12.76 0.73
CA ASP A 64 6.45 11.40 0.15
C ASP A 64 6.04 10.33 1.15
N ILE A 65 5.76 9.16 0.60
CA ILE A 65 5.40 7.98 1.38
C ILE A 65 6.37 6.88 1.02
N SER A 66 6.74 6.08 2.02
CA SER A 66 7.60 4.92 1.82
C SER A 66 7.08 3.79 2.69
N LEU A 67 6.62 2.73 2.06
CA LEU A 67 6.10 1.56 2.75
C LEU A 67 6.98 0.37 2.43
N SER A 68 7.36 -0.36 3.46
CA SER A 68 8.06 -1.63 3.30
C SER A 68 7.20 -2.70 3.96
N LEU A 69 6.87 -3.72 3.18
CA LEU A 69 5.99 -4.79 3.62
C LEU A 69 6.75 -6.10 3.56
N THR A 70 6.59 -6.92 4.58
CA THR A 70 7.23 -8.22 4.61
C THR A 70 6.25 -9.27 5.11
N GLY A 71 6.34 -10.46 4.54
CA GLY A 71 5.49 -11.57 4.92
C GLY A 71 6.06 -12.88 4.39
N PRO A 72 5.30 -13.98 4.55
CA PRO A 72 5.81 -15.29 4.12
C PRO A 72 6.19 -15.36 2.65
N ALA A 73 5.56 -14.53 1.83
CA ALA A 73 5.81 -14.56 0.39
C ALA A 73 7.00 -13.69 -0.03
N GLY A 74 7.54 -12.86 0.87
CA GLY A 74 8.66 -12.00 0.52
C GLY A 74 8.47 -10.58 1.00
N THR A 75 9.25 -9.67 0.40
CA THR A 75 9.25 -8.26 0.76
C THR A 75 8.93 -7.42 -0.47
N GLN A 76 8.10 -6.39 -0.27
CA GLN A 76 7.79 -5.42 -1.31
C GLN A 76 7.96 -4.02 -0.72
N SER A 77 8.19 -3.05 -1.59
CA SER A 77 8.25 -1.66 -1.16
C SER A 77 7.46 -0.79 -2.10
N ILE A 78 6.90 0.27 -1.55
CA ILE A 78 6.09 1.22 -2.30
C ILE A 78 6.55 2.61 -1.92
N THR A 79 6.83 3.43 -2.94
CA THR A 79 7.16 4.83 -2.75
C THR A 79 6.26 5.67 -3.61
N GLY A 80 6.07 6.92 -3.22
CA GLY A 80 5.25 7.84 -4.00
C GLY A 80 5.32 9.22 -3.43
N GLN A 81 4.68 10.16 -4.13
CA GLN A 81 4.63 11.56 -3.73
C GLN A 81 3.27 11.88 -3.16
N ILE A 82 3.26 12.62 -2.07
CA ILE A 82 2.03 13.05 -1.41
C ILE A 82 1.67 14.44 -1.91
N GLU A 83 0.45 14.59 -2.42
CA GLU A 83 0.00 15.86 -2.97
C GLU A 83 -1.40 16.16 -2.46
N PRO A 84 -1.57 17.29 -1.79
CA PRO A 84 -0.54 18.24 -1.36
C PRO A 84 0.30 17.66 -0.23
N PRO A 85 1.50 18.18 0.00
CA PRO A 85 2.35 17.68 1.08
C PRO A 85 1.68 17.82 2.44
N LEU A 86 2.01 16.91 3.34
CA LEU A 86 1.50 16.95 4.70
C LEU A 86 2.39 17.85 5.56
N PRO A 87 1.81 18.44 6.62
CA PRO A 87 2.58 19.35 7.47
C PRO A 87 3.61 18.67 8.37
N GLU A 88 3.49 17.34 8.55
CA GLU A 88 4.43 16.65 9.40
C GLU A 88 4.65 15.21 8.91
N ASN A 89 5.65 14.57 9.48
CA ASN A 89 5.97 13.19 9.17
C ASN A 89 5.31 12.25 10.16
N PHE A 90 4.90 11.09 9.68
CA PHE A 90 4.26 10.07 10.50
C PHE A 90 5.05 8.77 10.33
N GLN A 91 5.53 8.25 11.45
CA GLN A 91 6.11 6.93 11.45
C GLN A 91 4.97 5.96 11.71
N ILE A 92 4.81 5.00 10.83
CA ILE A 92 3.63 4.14 10.86
C ILE A 92 4.01 2.69 11.07
N SER A 93 3.09 1.97 11.67
CA SER A 93 3.17 0.52 11.80
C SER A 93 1.79 -0.04 11.51
N GLY A 94 1.74 -1.33 11.27
CA GLY A 94 0.48 -1.97 10.95
C GLY A 94 0.69 -3.15 10.03
N GLN A 95 -0.36 -3.49 9.32
CA GLN A 95 -0.32 -4.64 8.44
C GLN A 95 -1.09 -4.35 7.16
N GLY A 96 -0.69 -5.04 6.10
CA GLY A 96 -1.34 -4.93 4.82
C GLY A 96 -1.85 -6.27 4.34
N ALA A 97 -2.74 -6.22 3.39
CA ALA A 97 -3.26 -7.42 2.75
C ALA A 97 -3.37 -7.17 1.26
N TRP A 98 -2.91 -8.13 0.49
CA TRP A 98 -3.00 -8.09 -0.96
C TRP A 98 -4.22 -8.84 -1.43
N GLY A 99 -4.88 -8.30 -2.46
CA GLY A 99 -5.96 -8.98 -3.14
C GLY A 99 -5.84 -8.75 -4.63
N VAL A 100 -6.64 -9.46 -5.39
CA VAL A 100 -6.69 -9.32 -6.83
C VAL A 100 -8.10 -8.92 -7.21
N TYR A 101 -8.20 -7.86 -7.99
CA TYR A 101 -9.49 -7.47 -8.52
C TYR A 101 -9.85 -8.39 -9.67
N ARG A 102 -10.99 -9.01 -9.59
CA ARG A 102 -11.51 -9.84 -10.67
C ARG A 102 -12.73 -9.17 -11.25
N ASP A 103 -12.71 -9.01 -12.54
CA ASP A 103 -13.84 -8.50 -13.27
C ASP A 103 -14.70 -9.69 -13.64
N ASP A 104 -15.57 -9.98 -12.78
CA ASP A 104 -16.29 -11.20 -12.96
C ASP A 104 -17.58 -11.10 -13.63
N ASP A 105 -17.35 -11.17 -13.89
CA ASP A 105 -18.00 -11.56 -14.07
C ASP A 105 -18.28 -12.68 -14.19
N ASP A 106 -17.90 -12.80 -14.14
CA ASP A 106 -17.90 -13.67 -14.18
C ASP A 106 -18.18 -14.60 -13.51
N ASP A 107 -18.42 -14.71 -13.26
CA ASP A 107 -18.53 -15.59 -12.75
C ASP A 107 -19.35 -16.13 -12.41
N ASP A 108 -19.76 -16.10 -12.77
CA ASP A 108 -20.32 -16.67 -12.66
C ASP A 108 -20.71 -17.37 -12.65
N ASP A 109 -20.63 -17.48 -12.87
CA ASP A 109 -20.93 -18.07 -13.17
C ASP A 109 -21.29 -18.65 -13.10
#